data_9e3a3f48b2784da6d0a422a3d293e171
#
_entry.id   9e3a3f48b2784da6d0a422a3d293e171
#
_cell.length_a   1.000
_cell.length_b   1.000
_cell.length_c   1.000
_cell.angle_alpha   90.00
_cell.angle_beta   90.00
_cell.angle_gamma   90.00
#
_symmetry.space_group_name_H-M   'P 1'
#
loop_
_entity.id
_entity.type
_entity.pdbx_description
1 polymer ?
#
loop_
_entity_poly.entity_id
_entity_poly.type
_entity_poly.pdbx_seq_one_letter_code
_entity_poly.pdbx_strand_id
1 'polypeptide(L)'
;LGNLCQVALPNREIEFVYQSEILNQYAGMIPQSAAIAIQEALFTGDAERLRDRLEKLLETSVSFYDTAKESFYHGLMLGLLATLDNRYQVLSNRESGSGRYDLCLLPKQEKLPGILIELKAVKNGTKDELKKLASDAVLQIQQRQYDVQLREAGVKKVLHFGVAFSGKHVEIVSEWA
;
A
#
# COMPACT_ATOMS: atom_id res chain seq x y z
N LEU A 1 -6.12 -2.90 39.10
CA LEU A 1 -5.01 -2.18 38.44
C LEU A 1 -4.26 -3.19 37.58
N GLY A 2 -4.61 -3.29 36.28
CA GLY A 2 -3.92 -4.18 35.34
C GLY A 2 -2.56 -3.59 34.97
N ASN A 3 -1.50 -4.36 35.12
CA ASN A 3 -0.18 -4.01 34.64
C ASN A 3 -0.17 -4.04 33.12
N LEU A 4 -0.08 -2.88 32.48
CA LEU A 4 0.20 -2.76 31.06
C LEU A 4 1.66 -3.14 30.83
N CYS A 5 1.90 -4.30 30.20
CA CYS A 5 3.22 -4.69 29.72
C CYS A 5 3.37 -4.23 28.27
N GLN A 6 4.44 -3.50 27.99
CA GLN A 6 4.84 -3.20 26.63
C GLN A 6 5.55 -4.43 26.05
N VAL A 7 4.95 -5.06 25.04
CA VAL A 7 5.54 -6.20 24.32
C VAL A 7 6.29 -5.66 23.11
N ALA A 8 7.59 -5.94 23.03
CA ALA A 8 8.42 -5.65 21.87
C ALA A 8 8.92 -6.95 21.26
N LEU A 9 9.00 -7.02 19.93
CA LEU A 9 9.56 -8.18 19.23
C LEU A 9 11.07 -8.25 19.50
N PRO A 10 11.60 -9.41 19.92
CA PRO A 10 12.96 -9.49 20.47
C PRO A 10 14.07 -9.39 19.41
N ASN A 11 13.79 -9.63 18.14
CA ASN A 11 14.76 -9.49 17.06
C ASN A 11 14.08 -9.38 15.67
N ARG A 12 14.87 -9.03 14.64
CA ARG A 12 14.41 -8.86 13.24
C ARG A 12 13.89 -10.17 12.61
N GLU A 13 14.37 -11.32 13.04
CA GLU A 13 13.93 -12.62 12.50
C GLU A 13 12.50 -12.93 12.94
N ILE A 14 12.19 -12.68 14.21
CA ILE A 14 10.83 -12.85 14.76
C ILE A 14 9.88 -11.79 14.17
N GLU A 15 10.35 -10.57 13.97
CA GLU A 15 9.60 -9.53 13.28
C GLU A 15 9.24 -9.98 11.84
N PHE A 16 10.19 -10.55 11.11
CA PHE A 16 9.97 -11.07 9.77
C PHE A 16 8.99 -12.25 9.75
N VAL A 17 9.14 -13.20 10.67
CA VAL A 17 8.22 -14.35 10.81
C VAL A 17 6.82 -13.87 11.17
N TYR A 18 6.69 -12.92 12.09
CA TYR A 18 5.39 -12.36 12.49
C TYR A 18 4.72 -11.60 11.35
N GLN A 19 5.49 -10.78 10.62
CA GLN A 19 4.99 -10.10 9.42
C GLN A 19 4.57 -11.10 8.34
N SER A 20 5.36 -12.12 8.06
CA SER A 20 5.02 -13.14 7.05
C SER A 20 3.80 -13.97 7.46
N GLU A 21 3.63 -14.30 8.74
CA GLU A 21 2.46 -15.02 9.23
C GLU A 21 1.18 -14.20 9.13
N ILE A 22 1.24 -12.91 9.53
CA ILE A 22 0.12 -11.98 9.35
C ILE A 22 -0.20 -11.81 7.86
N LEU A 23 0.81 -11.62 7.01
CA LEU A 23 0.63 -11.48 5.58
C LEU A 23 0.00 -12.73 4.95
N ASN A 24 0.41 -13.93 5.39
CA ASN A 24 -0.17 -15.19 4.92
C ASN A 24 -1.63 -15.35 5.36
N GLN A 25 -1.97 -14.94 6.58
CA GLN A 25 -3.37 -14.96 7.04
C GLN A 25 -4.25 -13.99 6.23
N TYR A 26 -3.78 -12.76 5.97
CA TYR A 26 -4.51 -11.81 5.14
C TYR A 26 -4.57 -12.24 3.67
N ALA A 27 -3.50 -12.80 3.11
CA ALA A 27 -3.51 -13.33 1.74
C ALA A 27 -4.50 -14.50 1.57
N GLY A 28 -4.67 -15.33 2.59
CA GLY A 28 -5.67 -16.40 2.60
C GLY A 28 -7.13 -15.91 2.68
N MET A 29 -7.35 -14.69 3.15
CA MET A 29 -8.69 -14.07 3.24
C MET A 29 -9.12 -13.37 1.95
N ILE A 30 -8.16 -13.06 1.05
CA ILE A 30 -8.44 -12.33 -0.18
C ILE A 30 -8.70 -13.33 -1.30
N PRO A 31 -9.88 -13.29 -1.95
CA PRO A 31 -10.13 -14.14 -3.12
C PRO A 31 -9.08 -13.89 -4.20
N GLN A 32 -8.52 -14.97 -4.77
CA GLN A 32 -7.46 -14.88 -5.78
C GLN A 32 -7.85 -14.01 -6.98
N SER A 33 -9.12 -14.07 -7.39
CA SER A 33 -9.65 -13.22 -8.46
C SER A 33 -9.63 -11.72 -8.12
N ALA A 34 -9.86 -11.37 -6.87
CA ALA A 34 -9.78 -9.98 -6.40
C ALA A 34 -8.33 -9.50 -6.39
N ALA A 35 -7.39 -10.33 -5.91
CA ALA A 35 -5.97 -10.01 -5.93
C ALA A 35 -5.45 -9.76 -7.36
N ILE A 36 -5.79 -10.62 -8.31
CA ILE A 36 -5.41 -10.46 -9.73
C ILE A 36 -5.95 -9.14 -10.29
N ALA A 37 -7.22 -8.82 -10.06
CA ALA A 37 -7.83 -7.60 -10.58
C ALA A 37 -7.22 -6.32 -9.99
N ILE A 38 -6.82 -6.35 -8.72
CA ILE A 38 -6.10 -5.25 -8.05
C ILE A 38 -4.70 -5.10 -8.66
N GLN A 39 -3.99 -6.20 -8.87
CA GLN A 39 -2.67 -6.19 -9.49
C GLN A 39 -2.68 -5.61 -10.90
N GLU A 40 -3.64 -6.01 -11.74
CA GLU A 40 -3.79 -5.47 -13.09
C GLU A 40 -4.03 -3.95 -13.07
N ALA A 41 -4.90 -3.46 -12.18
CA ALA A 41 -5.16 -2.04 -12.03
C ALA A 41 -3.91 -1.26 -11.57
N LEU A 42 -3.12 -1.84 -10.66
CA LEU A 42 -1.82 -1.28 -10.24
C LEU A 42 -0.83 -1.17 -11.40
N PHE A 43 -0.70 -2.21 -12.23
CA PHE A 43 0.29 -2.21 -13.33
C PHE A 43 -0.07 -1.27 -14.47
N THR A 44 -1.36 -1.03 -14.68
CA THR A 44 -1.86 -0.14 -15.73
C THR A 44 -2.01 1.31 -15.28
N GLY A 45 -1.93 1.58 -13.98
CA GLY A 45 -2.19 2.91 -13.41
C GLY A 45 -3.67 3.27 -13.39
N ASP A 46 -4.57 2.28 -13.48
CA ASP A 46 -6.01 2.49 -13.49
C ASP A 46 -6.54 2.74 -12.07
N ALA A 47 -6.53 4.00 -11.67
CA ALA A 47 -6.95 4.44 -10.34
C ALA A 47 -8.42 4.13 -10.04
N GLU A 48 -9.31 4.28 -11.03
CA GLU A 48 -10.74 4.01 -10.83
C GLU A 48 -11.00 2.53 -10.59
N ARG A 49 -10.42 1.67 -11.43
CA ARG A 49 -10.54 0.22 -11.28
C ARG A 49 -9.92 -0.25 -9.95
N LEU A 50 -8.78 0.31 -9.57
CA LEU A 50 -8.13 -0.01 -8.29
C LEU A 50 -9.02 0.39 -7.10
N ARG A 51 -9.60 1.59 -7.12
CA ARG A 51 -10.55 2.07 -6.12
C ARG A 51 -11.73 1.11 -5.97
N ASP A 52 -12.41 0.82 -7.06
CA ASP A 52 -13.62 -0.01 -7.05
C ASP A 52 -13.33 -1.42 -6.52
N ARG A 53 -12.16 -1.98 -6.82
CA ARG A 53 -11.74 -3.29 -6.32
C ARG A 53 -11.38 -3.27 -4.84
N LEU A 54 -10.72 -2.22 -4.37
CA LEU A 54 -10.40 -2.05 -2.95
C LEU A 54 -11.66 -1.80 -2.11
N GLU A 55 -12.58 -0.95 -2.56
CA GLU A 55 -13.86 -0.72 -1.86
C GLU A 55 -14.65 -2.01 -1.75
N LYS A 56 -14.80 -2.76 -2.85
CA LYS A 56 -15.50 -4.06 -2.82
C LYS A 56 -14.84 -5.05 -1.87
N LEU A 57 -13.51 -5.10 -1.82
CA LEU A 57 -12.78 -5.95 -0.88
C LEU A 57 -13.06 -5.53 0.58
N LEU A 58 -12.99 -4.23 0.88
CA LEU A 58 -13.27 -3.68 2.21
C LEU A 58 -14.73 -3.93 2.63
N GLU A 59 -15.68 -3.83 1.71
CA GLU A 59 -17.09 -4.10 1.99
C GLU A 59 -17.34 -5.55 2.39
N THR A 60 -16.70 -6.49 1.69
CA THR A 60 -17.00 -7.94 1.82
C THR A 60 -16.16 -8.65 2.87
N SER A 61 -14.97 -8.14 3.18
CA SER A 61 -13.96 -8.89 3.96
C SER A 61 -13.54 -8.22 5.27
N VAL A 62 -13.97 -6.97 5.53
CA VAL A 62 -13.44 -6.19 6.64
C VAL A 62 -14.54 -5.68 7.56
N SER A 63 -14.36 -5.84 8.87
CA SER A 63 -15.22 -5.24 9.88
C SER A 63 -14.99 -3.74 9.97
N PHE A 64 -16.04 -2.97 10.23
CA PHE A 64 -15.94 -1.52 10.43
C PHE A 64 -15.02 -1.12 11.60
N TYR A 65 -14.87 -2.00 12.59
CA TYR A 65 -13.99 -1.78 13.74
C TYR A 65 -12.51 -1.86 13.40
N ASP A 66 -12.14 -2.57 12.31
CA ASP A 66 -10.75 -2.76 11.89
C ASP A 66 -10.23 -1.55 11.10
N THR A 67 -11.14 -0.73 10.55
CA THR A 67 -10.81 0.41 9.67
C THR A 67 -10.45 1.71 10.41
N ALA A 68 -10.18 1.64 11.70
CA ALA A 68 -9.99 2.85 12.52
C ALA A 68 -8.57 3.44 12.47
N LYS A 69 -7.58 2.73 11.92
CA LYS A 69 -6.16 3.10 11.95
C LYS A 69 -5.49 2.98 10.59
N GLU A 70 -4.60 3.92 10.28
CA GLU A 70 -3.75 3.89 9.07
C GLU A 70 -2.94 2.60 8.96
N SER A 71 -2.42 2.10 10.09
CA SER A 71 -1.67 0.84 10.15
C SER A 71 -2.45 -0.38 9.64
N PHE A 72 -3.78 -0.37 9.76
CA PHE A 72 -4.64 -1.39 9.18
C PHE A 72 -4.56 -1.38 7.64
N TYR A 73 -4.75 -0.23 7.02
CA TYR A 73 -4.71 -0.10 5.56
C TYR A 73 -3.32 -0.40 4.99
N HIS A 74 -2.28 0.02 5.71
CA HIS A 74 -0.90 -0.32 5.36
C HIS A 74 -0.70 -1.85 5.37
N GLY A 75 -1.15 -2.54 6.41
CA GLY A 75 -1.08 -4.00 6.50
C GLY A 75 -1.91 -4.70 5.41
N LEU A 76 -3.12 -4.20 5.12
CA LEU A 76 -3.98 -4.72 4.05
C LEU A 76 -3.29 -4.59 2.68
N MET A 77 -2.79 -3.41 2.36
CA MET A 77 -2.08 -3.16 1.09
C MET A 77 -0.82 -4.01 0.98
N LEU A 78 -0.04 -4.12 2.06
CA LEU A 78 1.16 -4.97 2.08
C LEU A 78 0.81 -6.43 1.84
N GLY A 79 -0.27 -6.95 2.43
CA GLY A 79 -0.77 -8.31 2.20
C GLY A 79 -1.20 -8.56 0.76
N LEU A 80 -1.91 -7.61 0.14
CA LEU A 80 -2.29 -7.67 -1.26
C LEU A 80 -1.07 -7.71 -2.19
N LEU A 81 -0.04 -6.91 -1.89
CA LEU A 81 1.16 -6.79 -2.69
C LEU A 81 2.14 -7.95 -2.49
N ALA A 82 2.11 -8.63 -1.33
CA ALA A 82 2.99 -9.78 -1.05
C ALA A 82 2.81 -10.92 -2.06
N THR A 83 1.64 -11.04 -2.68
CA THR A 83 1.36 -12.02 -3.73
C THR A 83 2.10 -11.75 -5.05
N LEU A 84 2.77 -10.58 -5.16
CA LEU A 84 3.56 -10.16 -6.33
C LEU A 84 5.03 -10.53 -6.23
N ASP A 85 5.44 -11.32 -5.27
CA ASP A 85 6.86 -11.59 -4.95
C ASP A 85 7.65 -12.20 -6.11
N ASN A 86 6.99 -12.87 -7.05
CA ASN A 86 7.59 -13.39 -8.27
C ASN A 86 7.96 -12.30 -9.32
N ARG A 87 7.34 -11.11 -9.24
CA ARG A 87 7.52 -10.00 -10.18
C ARG A 87 8.19 -8.79 -9.55
N TYR A 88 7.97 -8.57 -8.26
CA TYR A 88 8.42 -7.40 -7.53
C TYR A 88 9.06 -7.78 -6.19
N GLN A 89 10.03 -6.98 -5.80
CA GLN A 89 10.41 -6.90 -4.40
C GLN A 89 9.56 -5.81 -3.75
N VAL A 90 8.72 -6.20 -2.80
CA VAL A 90 7.89 -5.27 -2.04
C VAL A 90 8.69 -4.73 -0.87
N LEU A 91 8.81 -3.41 -0.80
CA LEU A 91 9.52 -2.69 0.25
C LEU A 91 8.52 -1.80 0.99
N SER A 92 8.65 -1.77 2.31
CA SER A 92 7.73 -1.03 3.17
C SER A 92 8.49 -0.15 4.14
N ASN A 93 8.01 1.08 4.36
CA ASN A 93 8.53 2.03 5.34
C ASN A 93 10.04 2.27 5.25
N ARG A 94 10.60 2.36 4.03
CA ARG A 94 12.03 2.64 3.83
C ARG A 94 12.28 4.09 3.47
N GLU A 95 13.45 4.56 3.86
CA GLU A 95 13.92 5.89 3.50
C GLU A 95 14.33 5.92 2.02
N SER A 96 13.89 6.96 1.30
CA SER A 96 14.29 7.28 -0.06
C SER A 96 14.13 8.78 -0.30
N GLY A 97 15.03 9.36 -1.05
CA GLY A 97 15.04 10.81 -1.24
C GLY A 97 15.15 11.56 0.09
N SER A 98 14.23 12.48 0.34
CA SER A 98 14.20 13.30 1.57
C SER A 98 13.11 12.86 2.56
N GLY A 99 12.75 11.58 2.59
CA GLY A 99 11.75 11.07 3.53
C GLY A 99 11.60 9.55 3.51
N ARG A 100 10.45 9.08 3.93
CA ARG A 100 10.09 7.67 4.00
C ARG A 100 8.80 7.46 3.23
N TYR A 101 8.80 6.53 2.27
CA TYR A 101 7.60 6.09 1.57
C TYR A 101 6.89 4.96 2.35
N ASP A 102 5.60 4.80 2.14
CA ASP A 102 4.85 3.71 2.74
C ASP A 102 5.14 2.38 2.05
N LEU A 103 4.95 2.30 0.73
CA LEU A 103 5.14 1.08 -0.04
C LEU A 103 5.85 1.38 -1.36
N CYS A 104 6.81 0.53 -1.70
CA CYS A 104 7.52 0.56 -2.98
C CYS A 104 7.60 -0.84 -3.57
N LEU A 105 7.26 -0.97 -4.85
CA LEU A 105 7.42 -2.17 -5.63
C LEU A 105 8.59 -1.99 -6.59
N LEU A 106 9.73 -2.59 -6.25
CA LEU A 106 10.92 -2.65 -7.10
C LEU A 106 10.77 -3.82 -8.07
N PRO A 107 10.70 -3.59 -9.39
CA PRO A 107 10.50 -4.66 -10.35
C PRO A 107 11.72 -5.59 -10.44
N LYS A 108 11.46 -6.90 -10.52
CA LYS A 108 12.48 -7.93 -10.77
C LYS A 108 12.72 -8.16 -12.27
N GLN A 109 11.95 -7.51 -13.13
CA GLN A 109 12.00 -7.63 -14.57
C GLN A 109 12.04 -6.22 -15.20
N GLU A 110 12.91 -6.00 -16.18
CA GLU A 110 13.15 -4.68 -16.80
C GLU A 110 11.92 -4.05 -17.49
N LYS A 111 10.95 -4.86 -17.87
CA LYS A 111 9.74 -4.37 -18.59
C LYS A 111 8.65 -3.87 -17.67
N LEU A 112 8.74 -4.15 -16.38
CA LEU A 112 7.74 -3.76 -15.40
C LEU A 112 8.05 -2.36 -14.86
N PRO A 113 7.03 -1.53 -14.58
CA PRO A 113 7.22 -0.24 -13.93
C PRO A 113 7.60 -0.43 -12.46
N GLY A 114 8.37 0.49 -11.91
CA GLY A 114 8.42 0.68 -10.48
C GLY A 114 7.12 1.33 -9.99
N ILE A 115 6.68 1.00 -8.79
CA ILE A 115 5.44 1.55 -8.24
C ILE A 115 5.71 2.08 -6.84
N LEU A 116 5.30 3.32 -6.59
CA LEU A 116 5.31 3.95 -5.27
C LEU A 116 3.88 4.22 -4.83
N ILE A 117 3.57 3.87 -3.59
CA ILE A 117 2.24 4.06 -3.01
C ILE A 117 2.41 4.80 -1.69
N GLU A 118 1.73 5.92 -1.57
CA GLU A 118 1.59 6.68 -0.33
C GLU A 118 0.15 6.56 0.17
N LEU A 119 -0.01 6.20 1.43
CA LEU A 119 -1.31 5.94 2.05
C LEU A 119 -1.71 7.11 2.95
N LYS A 120 -2.97 7.43 2.97
CA LYS A 120 -3.58 8.38 3.91
C LYS A 120 -4.85 7.75 4.48
N ALA A 121 -5.10 8.00 5.75
CA ALA A 121 -6.34 7.58 6.39
C ALA A 121 -6.94 8.71 7.21
N VAL A 122 -8.24 8.89 7.10
CA VAL A 122 -8.99 9.87 7.87
C VAL A 122 -10.28 9.25 8.38
N LYS A 123 -10.72 9.66 9.56
CA LYS A 123 -11.97 9.19 10.13
C LYS A 123 -13.12 10.07 9.63
N ASN A 124 -14.19 9.43 9.11
CA ASN A 124 -15.40 10.11 8.62
C ASN A 124 -15.13 11.17 7.54
N GLY A 125 -14.10 10.94 6.69
CA GLY A 125 -13.79 11.82 5.57
C GLY A 125 -14.84 11.76 4.47
N THR A 126 -15.13 12.91 3.87
CA THR A 126 -15.95 13.00 2.67
C THR A 126 -15.18 12.55 1.43
N LYS A 127 -15.90 12.27 0.34
CA LYS A 127 -15.28 11.89 -0.93
C LYS A 127 -14.28 12.95 -1.43
N ASP A 128 -14.63 14.23 -1.32
CA ASP A 128 -13.77 15.33 -1.77
C ASP A 128 -12.52 15.47 -0.92
N GLU A 129 -12.64 15.26 0.40
CA GLU A 129 -11.47 15.22 1.30
C GLU A 129 -10.55 14.05 0.98
N LEU A 130 -11.09 12.86 0.72
CA LEU A 130 -10.30 11.70 0.33
C LEU A 130 -9.58 11.93 -0.99
N LYS A 131 -10.26 12.51 -1.99
CA LYS A 131 -9.67 12.84 -3.28
C LYS A 131 -8.52 13.83 -3.14
N LYS A 132 -8.69 14.84 -2.28
CA LYS A 132 -7.64 15.80 -1.96
C LYS A 132 -6.46 15.11 -1.28
N LEU A 133 -6.69 14.26 -0.26
CA LEU A 133 -5.64 13.53 0.43
C LEU A 133 -4.87 12.59 -0.51
N ALA A 134 -5.56 11.92 -1.43
CA ALA A 134 -4.91 11.07 -2.44
C ALA A 134 -4.02 11.91 -3.39
N SER A 135 -4.48 13.09 -3.80
CA SER A 135 -3.67 14.02 -4.61
C SER A 135 -2.45 14.53 -3.83
N ASP A 136 -2.63 14.92 -2.58
CA ASP A 136 -1.54 15.38 -1.69
C ASP A 136 -0.51 14.25 -1.46
N ALA A 137 -0.94 13.00 -1.41
CA ALA A 137 -0.07 11.85 -1.31
C ALA A 137 0.83 11.67 -2.55
N VAL A 138 0.30 11.83 -3.76
CA VAL A 138 1.10 11.83 -4.99
C VAL A 138 2.11 12.98 -5.00
N LEU A 139 1.67 14.19 -4.63
CA LEU A 139 2.58 15.35 -4.49
C LEU A 139 3.69 15.10 -3.47
N GLN A 140 3.40 14.42 -2.36
CA GLN A 140 4.41 14.05 -1.36
C GLN A 140 5.47 13.13 -1.96
N ILE A 141 5.09 12.11 -2.74
CA ILE A 141 6.05 11.22 -3.43
C ILE A 141 7.00 12.05 -4.31
N GLN A 142 6.46 12.97 -5.10
CA GLN A 142 7.23 13.82 -6.02
C GLN A 142 8.16 14.78 -5.27
N GLN A 143 7.63 15.53 -4.31
CA GLN A 143 8.40 16.52 -3.53
C GLN A 143 9.51 15.89 -2.70
N ARG A 144 9.31 14.68 -2.19
CA ARG A 144 10.27 13.93 -1.39
C ARG A 144 11.21 13.09 -2.23
N GLN A 145 10.99 13.03 -3.55
CA GLN A 145 11.82 12.27 -4.49
C GLN A 145 11.96 10.80 -4.10
N TYR A 146 10.85 10.17 -3.74
CA TYR A 146 10.85 8.77 -3.29
C TYR A 146 11.26 7.79 -4.39
N ASP A 147 11.21 8.19 -5.66
CA ASP A 147 11.60 7.39 -6.82
C ASP A 147 13.13 7.28 -7.04
N VAL A 148 13.95 8.01 -6.27
CA VAL A 148 15.43 7.96 -6.39
C VAL A 148 15.95 6.52 -6.35
N GLN A 149 15.50 5.73 -5.36
CA GLN A 149 15.93 4.34 -5.21
C GLN A 149 15.57 3.49 -6.45
N LEU A 150 14.37 3.70 -7.02
CA LEU A 150 13.93 3.00 -8.23
C LEU A 150 14.78 3.43 -9.45
N ARG A 151 15.07 4.71 -9.57
CA ARG A 151 15.92 5.25 -10.66
C ARG A 151 17.35 4.74 -10.57
N GLU A 152 17.93 4.70 -9.39
CA GLU A 152 19.26 4.12 -9.14
C GLU A 152 19.34 2.64 -9.48
N ALA A 153 18.23 1.90 -9.26
CA ALA A 153 18.09 0.51 -9.68
C ALA A 153 17.84 0.32 -11.19
N GLY A 154 17.86 1.42 -11.99
CA GLY A 154 17.70 1.38 -13.45
C GLY A 154 16.25 1.33 -13.93
N VAL A 155 15.27 1.55 -13.05
CA VAL A 155 13.85 1.56 -13.42
C VAL A 155 13.54 2.82 -14.24
N LYS A 156 13.04 2.62 -15.48
CA LYS A 156 12.78 3.71 -16.42
C LYS A 156 11.41 4.35 -16.28
N LYS A 157 10.41 3.56 -15.92
CA LYS A 157 9.02 4.01 -15.76
C LYS A 157 8.61 3.80 -14.31
N VAL A 158 8.15 4.85 -13.68
CA VAL A 158 7.66 4.80 -12.31
C VAL A 158 6.22 5.29 -12.27
N LEU A 159 5.40 4.60 -11.51
CA LEU A 159 4.00 4.93 -11.29
C LEU A 159 3.81 5.32 -9.83
N HIS A 160 3.26 6.47 -9.60
CA HIS A 160 2.93 6.99 -8.27
C HIS A 160 1.44 6.79 -7.99
N PHE A 161 1.12 6.30 -6.81
CA PHE A 161 -0.25 6.20 -6.31
C PHE A 161 -0.37 6.91 -4.98
N GLY A 162 -1.34 7.81 -4.88
CA GLY A 162 -1.85 8.31 -3.63
C GLY A 162 -3.17 7.60 -3.33
N VAL A 163 -3.26 6.96 -2.17
CA VAL A 163 -4.44 6.19 -1.77
C VAL A 163 -4.95 6.71 -0.43
N ALA A 164 -6.18 7.18 -0.41
CA ALA A 164 -6.81 7.73 0.79
C ALA A 164 -8.02 6.90 1.22
N PHE A 165 -8.08 6.57 2.50
CA PHE A 165 -9.11 5.73 3.10
C PHE A 165 -9.94 6.46 4.15
N SER A 166 -11.24 6.15 4.20
CA SER A 166 -12.13 6.48 5.31
C SER A 166 -13.15 5.35 5.53
N GLY A 167 -12.94 4.52 6.54
CA GLY A 167 -13.73 3.31 6.72
C GLY A 167 -13.59 2.38 5.52
N LYS A 168 -14.67 2.15 4.79
CA LYS A 168 -14.67 1.31 3.58
C LYS A 168 -14.58 2.11 2.28
N HIS A 169 -14.54 3.44 2.35
CA HIS A 169 -14.42 4.33 1.20
C HIS A 169 -12.95 4.56 0.86
N VAL A 170 -12.66 4.58 -0.44
CA VAL A 170 -11.32 4.77 -0.98
C VAL A 170 -11.36 5.80 -2.11
N GLU A 171 -10.40 6.71 -2.11
CA GLU A 171 -10.11 7.53 -3.29
C GLU A 171 -8.65 7.36 -3.67
N ILE A 172 -8.40 7.31 -4.97
CA ILE A 172 -7.07 7.03 -5.52
C ILE A 172 -6.75 8.02 -6.63
N VAL A 173 -5.52 8.49 -6.60
CA VAL A 173 -4.91 9.27 -7.69
C VAL A 173 -3.66 8.54 -8.14
N SER A 174 -3.46 8.41 -9.44
CA SER A 174 -2.27 7.82 -10.03
C SER A 174 -1.62 8.76 -11.06
N GLU A 175 -0.31 8.71 -11.15
CA GLU A 175 0.47 9.52 -12.09
C GLU A 175 1.73 8.77 -12.54
N TRP A 176 2.05 8.85 -13.83
CA TRP A 176 3.29 8.36 -14.40
C TRP A 176 4.40 9.41 -14.25
N ALA A 177 5.59 8.98 -13.79
CA ALA A 177 6.78 9.83 -13.63
C ALA A 177 7.91 9.41 -14.58
#